data_0ef0a75030968d66bdb0e6fe05f1d1c1
#
_entry.id   0ef0a75030968d66bdb0e6fe05f1d1c1
#
_cell.length_a   1.000
_cell.length_b   1.000
_cell.length_c   1.000
_cell.angle_alpha   90.00
_cell.angle_beta   90.00
_cell.angle_gamma   90.00
#
_symmetry.space_group_name_H-M   'P 1'
#
loop_
_entity.id
_entity.type
_entity.pdbx_description
1 polymer ?
#
loop_
_entity_poly.entity_id
_entity_poly.type
_entity_poly.pdbx_seq_one_letter_code
_entity_poly.pdbx_strand_id
1 'polypeptide(L)'
;MIETRNLTKTFDNFTAVDSLDLKIETGEFFGLLGPNGAGKTTTISLLSTLLLPTKGEILIDGQKLTRNRPDLKRKISVITQEYSMRQDMNMDEIMEYQGRLYFMPHKEIKRRTEELLEFCCCLLYTSLLTYLFDMFSMLFYF
;
A
#
# COMPACT_ATOMS: atom_id res chain seq x y z
N MET A 1 -3.24 -1.99 -13.54
CA MET A 1 -4.69 -1.70 -13.55
C MET A 1 -5.35 -2.37 -12.36
N ILE A 2 -6.20 -1.65 -11.62
CA ILE A 2 -7.02 -2.17 -10.50
C ILE A 2 -8.49 -2.09 -10.91
N GLU A 3 -9.24 -3.16 -10.68
CA GLU A 3 -10.68 -3.20 -10.98
C GLU A 3 -11.43 -3.85 -9.81
N THR A 4 -12.60 -3.33 -9.47
CA THR A 4 -13.52 -3.99 -8.53
C THR A 4 -14.84 -4.27 -9.23
N ARG A 5 -15.46 -5.40 -8.90
CA ARG A 5 -16.74 -5.82 -9.45
C ARG A 5 -17.71 -6.16 -8.33
N ASN A 6 -18.78 -5.39 -8.20
CA ASN A 6 -19.82 -5.54 -7.18
C ASN A 6 -19.21 -5.68 -5.77
N LEU A 7 -18.13 -4.95 -5.49
CA LEU A 7 -17.38 -5.08 -4.26
C LEU A 7 -18.23 -4.62 -3.08
N THR A 8 -18.51 -5.53 -2.16
CA THR A 8 -19.37 -5.28 -1.00
C THR A 8 -18.68 -5.73 0.28
N LYS A 9 -18.75 -4.89 1.30
CA LYS A 9 -18.32 -5.21 2.66
C LYS A 9 -19.37 -4.89 3.67
N THR A 10 -19.84 -5.91 4.35
CA THR A 10 -20.80 -5.82 5.45
C THR A 10 -20.11 -6.25 6.75
N PHE A 11 -20.31 -5.49 7.82
CA PHE A 11 -19.95 -5.81 9.19
C PHE A 11 -21.24 -5.96 9.98
N ASP A 12 -21.52 -7.15 10.45
CA ASP A 12 -22.77 -7.50 11.13
C ASP A 12 -24.02 -6.96 10.37
N ASN A 13 -24.62 -5.87 10.86
CA ASN A 13 -25.79 -5.25 10.26
C ASN A 13 -25.49 -3.96 9.48
N PHE A 14 -24.23 -3.59 9.34
CA PHE A 14 -23.81 -2.36 8.66
C PHE A 14 -23.05 -2.67 7.37
N THR A 15 -23.53 -2.14 6.25
CA THR A 15 -22.82 -2.24 4.96
C THR A 15 -21.95 -1.01 4.77
N ALA A 16 -20.64 -1.20 4.88
CA ALA A 16 -19.67 -0.13 4.78
C ALA A 16 -19.27 0.19 3.33
N VAL A 17 -19.32 -0.80 2.44
CA VAL A 17 -19.12 -0.65 0.98
C VAL A 17 -20.22 -1.49 0.32
N ASP A 18 -20.98 -0.90 -0.59
CA ASP A 18 -22.07 -1.58 -1.27
C ASP A 18 -21.86 -1.53 -2.79
N SER A 19 -21.71 -2.70 -3.39
CA SER A 19 -21.67 -2.94 -4.84
C SER A 19 -20.77 -1.97 -5.60
N LEU A 20 -19.57 -1.68 -5.05
CA LEU A 20 -18.63 -0.73 -5.65
C LEU A 20 -17.98 -1.33 -6.89
N ASP A 21 -18.25 -0.71 -8.03
CA ASP A 21 -17.55 -0.94 -9.29
C ASP A 21 -16.58 0.22 -9.54
N LEU A 22 -15.30 -0.10 -9.61
CA LEU A 22 -14.22 0.86 -9.76
C LEU A 22 -13.22 0.31 -10.77
N LYS A 23 -12.67 1.20 -11.60
CA LYS A 23 -11.57 0.87 -12.49
C LYS A 23 -10.54 1.98 -12.44
N ILE A 24 -9.29 1.62 -12.11
CA ILE A 24 -8.13 2.52 -12.07
C ILE A 24 -7.12 1.99 -13.07
N GLU A 25 -6.80 2.80 -14.05
CA GLU A 25 -5.84 2.42 -15.10
C GLU A 25 -4.40 2.49 -14.60
N THR A 26 -3.50 1.84 -15.30
CA THR A 26 -2.06 1.90 -14.98
C THR A 26 -1.54 3.32 -15.21
N GLY A 27 -0.84 3.86 -14.20
CA GLY A 27 -0.30 5.24 -14.25
C GLY A 27 -1.33 6.33 -13.94
N GLU A 28 -2.57 5.96 -13.60
CA GLU A 28 -3.60 6.91 -13.21
C GLU A 28 -3.42 7.38 -11.76
N PHE A 29 -3.54 8.70 -11.54
CA PHE A 29 -3.66 9.29 -10.22
C PHE A 29 -5.14 9.37 -9.83
N PHE A 30 -5.56 8.52 -8.91
CA PHE A 30 -6.96 8.38 -8.50
C PHE A 30 -7.18 8.87 -7.07
N GLY A 31 -8.24 9.65 -6.84
CA GLY A 31 -8.63 10.16 -5.51
C GLY A 31 -9.99 9.60 -5.06
N LEU A 32 -10.02 8.99 -3.87
CA LEU A 32 -11.25 8.55 -3.23
C LEU A 32 -11.73 9.59 -2.22
N LEU A 33 -12.72 10.40 -2.59
CA LEU A 33 -13.25 11.50 -1.79
C LEU A 33 -14.61 11.14 -1.17
N GLY A 34 -14.92 11.75 -0.04
CA GLY A 34 -16.21 11.56 0.64
C GLY A 34 -16.14 11.93 2.12
N PRO A 35 -17.29 12.07 2.80
CA PRO A 35 -17.36 12.37 4.23
C PRO A 35 -16.80 11.23 5.09
N ASN A 36 -16.63 11.50 6.38
CA ASN A 36 -16.28 10.44 7.34
C ASN A 36 -17.39 9.39 7.38
N GLY A 37 -17.00 8.12 7.42
CA GLY A 37 -17.97 7.00 7.36
C GLY A 37 -18.40 6.57 5.96
N ALA A 38 -17.96 7.26 4.89
CA ALA A 38 -18.31 6.89 3.50
C ALA A 38 -17.64 5.61 2.97
N GLY A 39 -16.99 4.81 3.81
CA GLY A 39 -16.37 3.55 3.40
C GLY A 39 -14.97 3.68 2.79
N LYS A 40 -14.36 4.88 2.72
CA LYS A 40 -13.04 5.08 2.11
C LYS A 40 -11.95 4.16 2.68
N THR A 41 -11.78 4.20 3.99
CA THR A 41 -10.79 3.35 4.70
C THR A 41 -11.10 1.87 4.52
N THR A 42 -12.38 1.50 4.54
CA THR A 42 -12.81 0.11 4.28
C THR A 42 -12.46 -0.31 2.86
N THR A 43 -12.67 0.54 1.87
CA THR A 43 -12.30 0.28 0.46
C THR A 43 -10.79 0.09 0.32
N ILE A 44 -9.98 0.97 0.90
CA ILE A 44 -8.51 0.81 0.90
C ILE A 44 -8.09 -0.49 1.59
N SER A 45 -8.71 -0.84 2.73
CA SER A 45 -8.42 -2.09 3.43
C SER A 45 -8.81 -3.34 2.63
N LEU A 46 -9.86 -3.27 1.81
CA LEU A 46 -10.23 -4.33 0.88
C LEU A 46 -9.20 -4.45 -0.27
N LEU A 47 -8.84 -3.33 -0.89
CA LEU A 47 -7.85 -3.30 -1.97
C LEU A 47 -6.47 -3.81 -1.51
N SER A 48 -6.09 -3.52 -0.26
CA SER A 48 -4.84 -4.00 0.35
C SER A 48 -4.89 -5.42 0.91
N THR A 49 -6.03 -6.11 0.79
CA THR A 49 -6.26 -7.44 1.38
C THR A 49 -6.17 -7.52 2.91
N LEU A 50 -6.15 -6.39 3.62
CA LEU A 50 -6.29 -6.35 5.08
C LEU A 50 -7.69 -6.82 5.51
N LEU A 51 -8.70 -6.49 4.70
CA LEU A 51 -10.05 -7.01 4.84
C LEU A 51 -10.40 -7.90 3.63
N LEU A 52 -11.28 -8.87 3.85
CA LEU A 52 -11.88 -9.65 2.77
C LEU A 52 -13.27 -9.09 2.43
N PRO A 53 -13.62 -9.04 1.13
CA PRO A 53 -14.96 -8.66 0.72
C PRO A 53 -15.98 -9.70 1.20
N THR A 54 -17.19 -9.23 1.49
CA THR A 54 -18.36 -10.10 1.75
C THR A 54 -18.93 -10.62 0.44
N LYS A 55 -18.94 -9.77 -0.61
CA LYS A 55 -19.34 -10.14 -1.97
C LYS A 55 -18.47 -9.38 -2.98
N GLY A 56 -18.54 -9.82 -4.24
CA GLY A 56 -17.79 -9.22 -5.33
C GLY A 56 -16.32 -9.67 -5.35
N GLU A 57 -15.54 -8.98 -6.15
CA GLU A 57 -14.13 -9.32 -6.35
C GLU A 57 -13.27 -8.11 -6.68
N ILE A 58 -11.98 -8.27 -6.47
CA ILE A 58 -10.94 -7.29 -6.83
C ILE A 58 -10.02 -7.98 -7.83
N LEU A 59 -9.69 -7.26 -8.89
CA LEU A 59 -8.76 -7.74 -9.91
C LEU A 59 -7.57 -6.79 -10.02
N ILE A 60 -6.39 -7.37 -10.13
CA ILE A 60 -5.14 -6.67 -10.47
C ILE A 60 -4.68 -7.20 -11.82
N ASP A 61 -4.57 -6.31 -12.81
CA ASP A 61 -4.23 -6.69 -14.18
C ASP A 61 -5.11 -7.84 -14.72
N GLY A 62 -6.42 -7.79 -14.44
CA GLY A 62 -7.40 -8.80 -14.83
C GLY A 62 -7.36 -10.10 -14.04
N GLN A 63 -6.46 -10.23 -13.06
CA GLN A 63 -6.34 -11.43 -12.22
C GLN A 63 -6.95 -11.20 -10.85
N LYS A 64 -7.75 -12.16 -10.38
CA LYS A 64 -8.43 -12.06 -9.08
C LYS A 64 -7.45 -12.01 -7.91
N LEU A 65 -7.55 -10.95 -7.13
CA LEU A 65 -6.77 -10.76 -5.91
C LEU A 65 -7.37 -11.63 -4.78
N THR A 66 -6.56 -12.49 -4.21
CA THR A 66 -6.93 -13.34 -3.07
C THR A 66 -5.81 -13.35 -2.03
N ARG A 67 -6.09 -13.87 -0.82
CA ARG A 67 -5.06 -14.00 0.22
C ARG A 67 -3.87 -14.87 -0.20
N ASN A 68 -4.10 -15.84 -1.09
CA ASN A 68 -3.10 -16.83 -1.51
C ASN A 68 -2.36 -16.44 -2.81
N ARG A 69 -2.39 -15.16 -3.19
CA ARG A 69 -1.71 -14.63 -4.37
C ARG A 69 -0.64 -13.62 -3.98
N PRO A 70 0.51 -14.07 -3.43
CA PRO A 70 1.60 -13.19 -3.04
C PRO A 70 2.21 -12.43 -4.23
N ASP A 71 2.14 -12.99 -5.42
CA ASP A 71 2.54 -12.37 -6.68
C ASP A 71 1.75 -11.08 -6.98
N LEU A 72 0.44 -11.09 -6.77
CA LEU A 72 -0.41 -9.91 -6.94
C LEU A 72 -0.26 -8.92 -5.78
N LYS A 73 -0.11 -9.42 -4.55
CA LYS A 73 0.09 -8.56 -3.38
C LYS A 73 1.36 -7.73 -3.46
N ARG A 74 2.41 -8.27 -4.05
CA ARG A 74 3.66 -7.53 -4.28
C ARG A 74 3.51 -6.34 -5.21
N LYS A 75 2.41 -6.25 -5.98
CA LYS A 75 2.08 -5.11 -6.84
C LYS A 75 1.32 -4.00 -6.11
N ILE A 76 1.03 -4.17 -4.82
CA ILE A 76 0.26 -3.22 -4.02
C ILE A 76 1.10 -2.80 -2.83
N SER A 77 1.25 -1.51 -2.63
CA SER A 77 1.76 -0.93 -1.40
C SER A 77 0.69 -0.06 -0.75
N VAL A 78 0.64 -0.05 0.57
CA VAL A 78 -0.32 0.75 1.33
C VAL A 78 0.40 1.54 2.41
N ILE A 79 0.15 2.83 2.40
CA ILE A 79 0.60 3.75 3.44
C ILE A 79 -0.61 4.03 4.32
N THR A 80 -0.52 3.69 5.60
CA THR A 80 -1.59 3.93 6.56
C THR A 80 -1.43 5.30 7.21
N GLN A 81 -2.54 5.91 7.61
CA GLN A 81 -2.52 7.22 8.27
C GLN A 81 -1.80 7.17 9.63
N GLU A 82 -1.87 6.03 10.32
CA GLU A 82 -1.16 5.78 11.57
C GLU A 82 0.08 4.93 11.26
N TYR A 83 1.19 5.59 11.02
CA TYR A 83 2.47 4.91 10.85
C TYR A 83 3.29 5.07 12.14
N SER A 84 3.49 3.98 12.86
CA SER A 84 4.41 3.96 13.99
C SER A 84 5.76 3.40 13.54
N MET A 85 6.72 4.28 13.28
CA MET A 85 8.10 3.84 13.11
C MET A 85 8.64 3.26 14.42
N ARG A 86 9.45 2.24 14.31
CA ARG A 86 10.24 1.77 15.45
C ARG A 86 11.26 2.86 15.82
N GLN A 87 10.97 3.57 16.90
CA GLN A 87 11.82 4.67 17.40
C GLN A 87 13.18 4.19 17.94
N ASP A 88 13.33 2.88 18.10
CA ASP A 88 14.54 2.19 18.58
C ASP A 88 15.50 1.82 17.44
N MET A 89 15.16 2.10 16.19
CA MET A 89 15.98 1.77 15.01
C MET A 89 16.43 3.04 14.28
N ASN A 90 17.67 3.04 13.80
CA ASN A 90 18.14 4.05 12.86
C ASN A 90 17.70 3.72 11.41
N MET A 91 17.95 4.65 10.48
CA MET A 91 17.49 4.51 9.08
C MET A 91 18.04 3.25 8.40
N ASP A 92 19.33 2.96 8.55
CA ASP A 92 19.96 1.79 7.93
C ASP A 92 19.37 0.49 8.47
N GLU A 93 19.10 0.43 9.79
CA GLU A 93 18.47 -0.73 10.44
C GLU A 93 17.03 -0.93 9.93
N ILE A 94 16.29 0.15 9.74
CA ILE A 94 14.92 0.08 9.20
C ILE A 94 14.95 -0.41 7.76
N MET A 95 15.84 0.11 6.92
CA MET A 95 15.98 -0.30 5.53
C MET A 95 16.41 -1.77 5.43
N GLU A 96 17.36 -2.20 6.27
CA GLU A 96 17.78 -3.59 6.35
C GLU A 96 16.61 -4.49 6.80
N TYR A 97 15.87 -4.08 7.81
CA TYR A 97 14.69 -4.81 8.31
C TYR A 97 13.63 -4.97 7.22
N GLN A 98 13.27 -3.87 6.55
CA GLN A 98 12.29 -3.89 5.46
C GLN A 98 12.76 -4.77 4.30
N GLY A 99 13.96 -4.59 3.83
CA GLY A 99 14.50 -5.40 2.73
C GLY A 99 14.51 -6.91 3.06
N ARG A 100 14.82 -7.28 4.29
CA ARG A 100 14.78 -8.69 4.74
C ARG A 100 13.36 -9.25 4.78
N LEU A 101 12.34 -8.46 5.13
CA LEU A 101 10.94 -8.90 5.06
C LEU A 101 10.53 -9.30 3.64
N TYR A 102 11.16 -8.69 2.62
CA TYR A 102 10.92 -9.02 1.20
C TYR A 102 11.94 -10.00 0.63
N PHE A 103 12.73 -10.66 1.49
CA PHE A 103 13.75 -11.64 1.10
C PHE A 103 14.81 -11.07 0.14
N MET A 104 15.10 -9.78 0.25
CA MET A 104 16.13 -9.14 -0.56
C MET A 104 17.53 -9.52 -0.07
N PRO A 105 18.48 -9.77 -0.97
CA PRO A 105 19.88 -9.96 -0.60
C PRO A 105 20.46 -8.68 0.03
N HIS A 106 21.28 -8.81 1.07
CA HIS A 106 21.88 -7.69 1.78
C HIS A 106 22.58 -6.67 0.86
N LYS A 107 23.31 -7.15 -0.17
CA LYS A 107 23.97 -6.29 -1.15
C LYS A 107 22.98 -5.40 -1.91
N GLU A 108 21.81 -5.93 -2.25
CA GLU A 108 20.76 -5.21 -2.94
C GLU A 108 20.07 -4.21 -2.01
N ILE A 109 19.84 -4.59 -0.76
CA ILE A 109 19.30 -3.68 0.26
C ILE A 109 20.22 -2.46 0.39
N LYS A 110 21.52 -2.67 0.57
CA LYS A 110 22.49 -1.58 0.71
C LYS A 110 22.50 -0.65 -0.50
N ARG A 111 22.56 -1.21 -1.72
CA ARG A 111 22.52 -0.43 -2.96
C ARG A 111 21.25 0.44 -3.04
N ARG A 112 20.08 -0.16 -2.78
CA ARG A 112 18.80 0.55 -2.80
C ARG A 112 18.71 1.61 -1.70
N THR A 113 19.23 1.34 -0.53
CA THR A 113 19.29 2.32 0.57
C THR A 113 20.10 3.55 0.15
N GLU A 114 21.28 3.36 -0.42
CA GLU A 114 22.13 4.44 -0.90
C GLU A 114 21.42 5.29 -1.98
N GLU A 115 20.81 4.65 -2.98
CA GLU A 115 20.03 5.32 -4.03
C GLU A 115 18.85 6.14 -3.47
N LEU A 116 18.12 5.57 -2.51
CA LEU A 116 16.96 6.22 -1.91
C LEU A 116 17.38 7.39 -1.03
N LEU A 117 18.44 7.25 -0.24
CA LEU A 117 18.97 8.33 0.58
C LEU A 117 19.48 9.48 -0.29
N GLU A 118 20.16 9.20 -1.41
CA GLU A 118 20.60 10.22 -2.36
C GLU A 118 19.40 10.96 -2.97
N PHE A 119 18.38 10.23 -3.40
CA PHE A 119 17.13 10.80 -3.91
C PHE A 119 16.43 11.68 -2.85
N CYS A 120 16.39 11.23 -1.61
CA CYS A 120 15.71 11.94 -0.51
C CYS A 120 16.54 13.11 0.04
N CYS A 121 17.87 13.09 -0.02
CA CYS A 121 18.71 14.22 0.40
C CYS A 121 18.40 15.51 -0.36
N CYS A 122 17.93 15.41 -1.60
CA CYS A 122 17.41 16.57 -2.34
C CYS A 122 16.12 17.14 -1.75
N LEU A 123 15.40 16.37 -0.91
CA LEU A 123 14.11 16.72 -0.31
C LEU A 123 14.21 17.07 1.19
N LEU A 124 15.33 16.77 1.86
CA LEU A 124 15.52 16.97 3.30
C LEU A 124 15.56 18.44 3.75
N TYR A 125 15.64 19.39 2.83
CA TYR A 125 15.53 20.81 3.14
C TYR A 125 14.10 21.29 3.41
N THR A 126 13.10 20.44 3.20
CA THR A 126 11.71 20.73 3.53
C THR A 126 11.24 19.76 4.60
N SER A 127 10.56 20.22 5.64
CA SER A 127 10.08 19.53 6.86
C SER A 127 9.21 18.27 6.64
N LEU A 128 9.54 17.43 5.69
CA LEU A 128 8.75 16.31 5.15
C LEU A 128 9.32 14.92 5.48
N LEU A 129 10.21 14.81 6.48
CA LEU A 129 10.83 13.54 6.87
C LEU A 129 9.83 12.42 7.16
N THR A 130 8.64 12.73 7.65
CA THR A 130 7.57 11.77 7.90
C THR A 130 6.90 11.25 6.63
N TYR A 131 6.74 12.09 5.61
CA TYR A 131 6.12 11.70 4.33
C TYR A 131 7.08 10.92 3.41
N LEU A 132 8.37 11.13 3.54
CA LEU A 132 9.39 10.45 2.75
C LEU A 132 9.49 8.97 3.10
N PHE A 133 9.25 8.61 4.35
CA PHE A 133 9.29 7.22 4.79
C PHE A 133 8.15 6.38 4.19
N ASP A 134 7.02 7.01 3.94
CA ASP A 134 5.89 6.39 3.27
C ASP A 134 6.21 6.07 1.79
N MET A 135 6.99 6.93 1.13
CA MET A 135 7.52 6.69 -0.20
C MET A 135 8.52 5.52 -0.26
N PHE A 136 9.30 5.29 0.80
CA PHE A 136 10.27 4.19 0.87
C PHE A 136 9.62 2.82 0.80
N SER A 137 8.44 2.64 1.40
CA SER A 137 7.73 1.37 1.29
C SER A 137 7.26 1.08 -0.14
N MET A 138 6.96 2.12 -0.94
CA MET A 138 6.57 1.96 -2.34
C MET A 138 7.74 1.59 -3.27
N LEU A 139 8.96 2.05 -2.99
CA LEU A 139 10.12 1.87 -3.88
C LEU A 139 10.77 0.49 -3.80
N PHE A 140 10.42 -0.32 -2.80
CA PHE A 140 10.81 -1.72 -2.75
C PHE A 140 9.95 -2.65 -3.63
N TYR A 141 8.90 -2.10 -4.31
CA TYR A 141 7.97 -2.87 -5.14
C TYR A 141 8.21 -2.77 -6.67
N PHE A 142 9.25 -2.06 -7.12
CA PHE A 142 9.59 -1.96 -8.55
C PHE A 142 10.94 -2.58 -8.87
#